data_2e90e062e51fb24e2656f59c2b4dacca
#
_entry.id   2e90e062e51fb24e2656f59c2b4dacca
#
_cell.length_a   1.000
_cell.length_b   1.000
_cell.length_c   1.000
_cell.angle_alpha   90.00
_cell.angle_beta   90.00
_cell.angle_gamma   90.00
#
_symmetry.space_group_name_H-M   'P 1'
#
loop_
_entity.id
_entity.type
_entity.pdbx_description
1 polymer ?
#
loop_
_entity_poly.entity_id
_entity_poly.type
_entity_poly.pdbx_seq_one_letter_code
_entity_poly.pdbx_strand_id
1 'polypeptide(L)'
;MERRRRTLPKLFGLQAFEATARLGSVSRAAAELSLTQGAISRQLQALEDQLGVPLFHRSKKRLILTEAGAGYLHDVRGGLAVLGDATEALISKQGRGGVLRLATLPTFGAKWLVPRLPRFCASHPHITLDLITRLAPFDFSIEQLDGAIHFGGREWSGAVTEYLDKEEMTAVAAPPLAQQCRVPADVLRAPLLQITSRAFSWRAWLAAVGLPDATITPYLQVETFAMGIEAVLAGLCVGILPTFFVAAEIAAGSLVPIGPRVTSDSAYYFVYPERKRDYYPVREFSQWIQREVAG
;
A
#
# COMPACT_ATOMS: atom_id res chain seq x y z
N MET A 1 -15.26 20.68 -32.94
CA MET A 1 -13.98 20.73 -32.24
C MET A 1 -13.75 22.02 -31.45
N GLU A 2 -14.25 23.13 -31.88
CA GLU A 2 -14.07 24.46 -31.24
C GLU A 2 -14.77 24.63 -29.87
N ARG A 3 -15.93 23.98 -29.65
CA ARG A 3 -16.68 24.02 -28.40
C ARG A 3 -15.96 23.32 -27.21
N ARG A 4 -15.14 22.28 -27.50
CA ARG A 4 -14.36 21.56 -26.45
C ARG A 4 -13.15 22.38 -25.95
N ARG A 5 -12.53 23.23 -26.77
CA ARG A 5 -11.40 24.06 -26.32
C ARG A 5 -11.78 25.18 -25.36
N ARG A 6 -13.05 25.64 -25.37
CA ARG A 6 -13.55 26.67 -24.45
C ARG A 6 -13.94 26.17 -23.08
N THR A 7 -14.17 24.87 -22.92
CA THR A 7 -14.58 24.25 -21.65
C THR A 7 -13.41 23.74 -20.81
N LEU A 8 -12.24 23.51 -21.39
CA LEU A 8 -11.08 23.06 -20.62
C LEU A 8 -10.39 24.24 -19.93
N PRO A 9 -10.28 24.21 -18.59
CA PRO A 9 -9.53 25.22 -17.85
C PRO A 9 -8.04 25.20 -18.19
N LYS A 10 -7.36 26.31 -17.91
CA LYS A 10 -5.91 26.36 -18.07
C LYS A 10 -5.25 25.40 -17.07
N LEU A 11 -4.25 24.65 -17.52
CA LEU A 11 -3.51 23.70 -16.70
C LEU A 11 -3.01 24.32 -15.39
N PHE A 12 -2.51 25.55 -15.46
CA PHE A 12 -2.04 26.31 -14.31
C PHE A 12 -3.13 26.58 -13.26
N GLY A 13 -4.38 26.83 -13.71
CA GLY A 13 -5.53 27.00 -12.80
C GLY A 13 -5.86 25.70 -12.08
N LEU A 14 -5.79 24.56 -12.79
CA LEU A 14 -6.01 23.22 -12.22
C LEU A 14 -4.92 22.85 -11.21
N GLN A 15 -3.65 23.14 -11.52
CA GLN A 15 -2.52 22.93 -10.60
C GLN A 15 -2.64 23.80 -9.33
N ALA A 16 -2.99 25.08 -9.49
CA ALA A 16 -3.21 25.98 -8.35
C ALA A 16 -4.37 25.51 -7.47
N PHE A 17 -5.45 25.01 -8.06
CA PHE A 17 -6.59 24.47 -7.35
C PHE A 17 -6.21 23.19 -6.57
N GLU A 18 -5.56 22.22 -7.22
CA GLU A 18 -5.12 20.97 -6.57
C GLU A 18 -4.19 21.24 -5.41
N ALA A 19 -3.11 22.02 -5.62
CA ALA A 19 -2.13 22.32 -4.60
C ALA A 19 -2.76 23.07 -3.41
N THR A 20 -3.67 24.01 -3.70
CA THR A 20 -4.37 24.77 -2.66
C THR A 20 -5.31 23.87 -1.84
N ALA A 21 -6.03 22.97 -2.48
CA ALA A 21 -6.93 22.04 -1.82
C ALA A 21 -6.16 21.04 -0.94
N ARG A 22 -5.08 20.46 -1.45
CA ARG A 22 -4.24 19.49 -0.74
C ARG A 22 -3.53 20.10 0.47
N LEU A 23 -2.96 21.31 0.28
CA LEU A 23 -2.21 21.99 1.33
C LEU A 23 -3.11 22.78 2.29
N GLY A 24 -4.39 23.03 1.94
CA GLY A 24 -5.31 23.84 2.73
C GLY A 24 -4.85 25.29 2.90
N SER A 25 -3.96 25.78 2.01
CA SER A 25 -3.31 27.10 2.15
C SER A 25 -2.81 27.66 0.83
N VAL A 26 -3.27 28.84 0.46
CA VAL A 26 -2.77 29.57 -0.71
C VAL A 26 -1.29 29.87 -0.61
N SER A 27 -0.80 30.19 0.59
CA SER A 27 0.63 30.51 0.81
C SER A 27 1.52 29.31 0.58
N ARG A 28 1.11 28.14 1.06
CA ARG A 28 1.86 26.87 0.84
C ARG A 28 1.81 26.41 -0.60
N ALA A 29 0.65 26.56 -1.26
CA ALA A 29 0.51 26.27 -2.68
C ALA A 29 1.38 27.21 -3.54
N ALA A 30 1.47 28.49 -3.16
CA ALA A 30 2.33 29.45 -3.82
C ALA A 30 3.82 29.08 -3.71
N ALA A 31 4.26 28.66 -2.52
CA ALA A 31 5.63 28.20 -2.29
C ALA A 31 5.95 26.94 -3.12
N GLU A 32 5.03 25.96 -3.14
CA GLU A 32 5.21 24.71 -3.90
C GLU A 32 5.29 24.95 -5.41
N LEU A 33 4.42 25.80 -5.93
CA LEU A 33 4.37 26.12 -7.36
C LEU A 33 5.36 27.23 -7.80
N SER A 34 6.21 27.69 -6.88
CA SER A 34 7.16 28.81 -7.12
C SER A 34 6.50 30.07 -7.64
N LEU A 35 5.36 30.43 -7.05
CA LEU A 35 4.54 31.59 -7.41
C LEU A 35 4.29 32.51 -6.20
N THR A 36 3.73 33.69 -6.47
CA THR A 36 3.20 34.56 -5.41
C THR A 36 1.78 34.14 -5.00
N GLN A 37 1.40 34.43 -3.73
CA GLN A 37 0.04 34.20 -3.25
C GLN A 37 -1.03 34.91 -4.10
N GLY A 38 -0.72 36.12 -4.58
CA GLY A 38 -1.60 36.85 -5.48
C GLY A 38 -1.77 36.21 -6.85
N ALA A 39 -0.74 35.51 -7.34
CA ALA A 39 -0.84 34.74 -8.59
C ALA A 39 -1.76 33.52 -8.41
N ILE A 40 -1.57 32.74 -7.33
CA ILE A 40 -2.45 31.59 -7.01
C ILE A 40 -3.90 32.07 -6.84
N SER A 41 -4.15 33.14 -6.05
CA SER A 41 -5.50 33.66 -5.85
C SER A 41 -6.17 34.08 -7.16
N ARG A 42 -5.43 34.70 -8.08
CA ARG A 42 -5.95 35.04 -9.42
C ARG A 42 -6.26 33.83 -10.27
N GLN A 43 -5.43 32.76 -10.20
CA GLN A 43 -5.69 31.51 -10.92
C GLN A 43 -6.94 30.81 -10.41
N LEU A 44 -7.12 30.76 -9.09
CA LEU A 44 -8.32 30.19 -8.48
C LEU A 44 -9.57 30.97 -8.85
N GLN A 45 -9.53 32.30 -8.77
CA GLN A 45 -10.67 33.15 -9.16
C GLN A 45 -11.03 32.96 -10.63
N ALA A 46 -10.03 32.97 -11.52
CA ALA A 46 -10.25 32.75 -12.95
C ALA A 46 -10.82 31.34 -13.26
N LEU A 47 -10.45 30.32 -12.49
CA LEU A 47 -11.00 28.99 -12.59
C LEU A 47 -12.46 28.95 -12.14
N GLU A 48 -12.79 29.52 -10.97
CA GLU A 48 -14.15 29.63 -10.46
C GLU A 48 -15.06 30.42 -11.42
N ASP A 49 -14.57 31.56 -11.95
CA ASP A 49 -15.29 32.39 -12.94
C ASP A 49 -15.58 31.61 -14.24
N GLN A 50 -14.60 30.83 -14.72
CA GLN A 50 -14.76 29.99 -15.91
C GLN A 50 -15.77 28.87 -15.71
N LEU A 51 -15.77 28.24 -14.53
CA LEU A 51 -16.68 27.14 -14.19
C LEU A 51 -18.06 27.62 -13.79
N GLY A 52 -18.19 28.88 -13.36
CA GLY A 52 -19.44 29.48 -12.89
C GLY A 52 -19.87 28.99 -11.51
N VAL A 53 -18.99 28.27 -10.77
CA VAL A 53 -19.26 27.75 -9.44
C VAL A 53 -18.07 27.97 -8.50
N PRO A 54 -18.31 28.34 -7.23
CA PRO A 54 -17.22 28.45 -6.25
C PRO A 54 -16.69 27.05 -5.89
N LEU A 55 -15.38 26.91 -5.86
CA LEU A 55 -14.70 25.68 -5.46
C LEU A 55 -14.28 25.71 -3.98
N PHE A 56 -14.15 26.92 -3.41
CA PHE A 56 -13.83 27.12 -2.00
C PHE A 56 -14.84 27.99 -1.29
N HIS A 57 -15.10 27.69 -0.02
CA HIS A 57 -15.76 28.61 0.90
C HIS A 57 -14.78 29.68 1.37
N ARG A 58 -15.11 30.94 1.19
CA ARG A 58 -14.34 32.10 1.69
C ARG A 58 -14.65 32.33 3.16
N SER A 59 -14.02 31.59 4.06
CA SER A 59 -14.09 31.82 5.50
C SER A 59 -12.82 32.55 5.99
N LYS A 60 -12.97 33.48 6.94
CA LYS A 60 -11.88 34.36 7.42
C LYS A 60 -10.64 33.65 8.01
N LYS A 61 -10.67 32.33 8.23
CA LYS A 61 -9.57 31.58 8.87
C LYS A 61 -9.19 30.24 8.24
N ARG A 62 -9.99 29.67 7.31
CA ARG A 62 -9.68 28.39 6.65
C ARG A 62 -10.26 28.37 5.24
N LEU A 63 -9.49 27.81 4.34
CA LEU A 63 -9.94 27.51 2.99
C LEU A 63 -10.54 26.10 3.01
N ILE A 64 -11.85 26.03 2.81
CA ILE A 64 -12.60 24.75 2.85
C ILE A 64 -13.22 24.56 1.47
N LEU A 65 -13.09 23.36 0.90
CA LEU A 65 -13.73 23.01 -0.36
C LEU A 65 -15.27 23.09 -0.24
N THR A 66 -15.91 23.51 -1.30
CA THR A 66 -17.36 23.31 -1.49
C THR A 66 -17.59 21.83 -1.89
N GLU A 67 -18.85 21.39 -1.88
CA GLU A 67 -19.21 20.07 -2.39
C GLU A 67 -18.81 19.92 -3.87
N ALA A 68 -19.10 20.95 -4.68
CA ALA A 68 -18.66 21.00 -6.09
C ALA A 68 -17.13 20.96 -6.21
N GLY A 69 -16.39 21.69 -5.34
CA GLY A 69 -14.95 21.67 -5.27
C GLY A 69 -14.39 20.30 -4.91
N ALA A 70 -14.99 19.60 -3.94
CA ALA A 70 -14.57 18.26 -3.54
C ALA A 70 -14.73 17.23 -4.67
N GLY A 71 -15.88 17.21 -5.35
CA GLY A 71 -16.10 16.35 -6.51
C GLY A 71 -15.13 16.67 -7.65
N TYR A 72 -14.99 17.95 -7.99
CA TYR A 72 -14.10 18.37 -9.07
C TYR A 72 -12.62 18.10 -8.79
N LEU A 73 -12.18 18.16 -7.52
CA LEU A 73 -10.81 17.86 -7.10
C LEU A 73 -10.41 16.42 -7.45
N HIS A 74 -11.32 15.47 -7.28
CA HIS A 74 -11.06 14.07 -7.65
C HIS A 74 -10.73 13.95 -9.15
N ASP A 75 -11.56 14.54 -10.02
CA ASP A 75 -11.36 14.48 -11.45
C ASP A 75 -10.10 15.25 -11.91
N VAL A 76 -9.84 16.41 -11.31
CA VAL A 76 -8.65 17.22 -11.60
C VAL A 76 -7.37 16.46 -11.25
N ARG A 77 -7.32 15.81 -10.11
CA ARG A 77 -6.18 14.97 -9.70
C ARG A 77 -5.94 13.85 -10.70
N GLY A 78 -6.99 13.14 -11.08
CA GLY A 78 -6.89 12.10 -12.11
C GLY A 78 -6.34 12.63 -13.44
N GLY A 79 -6.83 13.77 -13.91
CA GLY A 79 -6.36 14.41 -15.15
C GLY A 79 -4.90 14.88 -15.08
N LEU A 80 -4.51 15.53 -13.98
CA LEU A 80 -3.12 15.97 -13.74
C LEU A 80 -2.16 14.80 -13.65
N ALA A 81 -2.57 13.71 -12.98
CA ALA A 81 -1.78 12.49 -12.90
C ALA A 81 -1.52 11.89 -14.28
N VAL A 82 -2.55 11.77 -15.13
CA VAL A 82 -2.40 11.26 -16.52
C VAL A 82 -1.40 12.09 -17.33
N LEU A 83 -1.46 13.41 -17.22
CA LEU A 83 -0.51 14.30 -17.92
C LEU A 83 0.91 14.17 -17.37
N GLY A 84 1.06 14.07 -16.05
CA GLY A 84 2.34 13.82 -15.38
C GLY A 84 2.97 12.50 -15.82
N ASP A 85 2.20 11.42 -15.79
CA ASP A 85 2.61 10.08 -16.20
C ASP A 85 3.07 10.03 -17.67
N ALA A 86 2.30 10.66 -18.57
CA ALA A 86 2.66 10.74 -19.98
C ALA A 86 3.96 11.54 -20.21
N THR A 87 4.18 12.59 -19.42
CA THR A 87 5.39 13.42 -19.48
C THR A 87 6.60 12.64 -18.95
N GLU A 88 6.46 11.97 -17.79
CA GLU A 88 7.51 11.11 -17.23
C GLU A 88 7.88 9.97 -18.21
N ALA A 89 6.89 9.33 -18.81
CA ALA A 89 7.11 8.28 -19.80
C ALA A 89 7.90 8.78 -21.03
N LEU A 90 7.64 10.02 -21.48
CA LEU A 90 8.36 10.60 -22.60
C LEU A 90 9.80 11.01 -22.24
N ILE A 91 10.00 11.56 -21.05
CA ILE A 91 11.32 12.02 -20.55
C ILE A 91 12.22 10.84 -20.22
N SER A 92 11.67 9.73 -19.72
CA SER A 92 12.43 8.53 -19.41
C SER A 92 12.99 7.93 -20.70
N LYS A 93 14.32 7.90 -20.81
CA LYS A 93 15.12 7.37 -21.93
C LYS A 93 14.36 6.42 -22.87
N GLN A 94 13.72 6.96 -23.92
CA GLN A 94 12.97 6.21 -24.94
C GLN A 94 11.78 5.38 -24.41
N GLY A 95 11.15 5.79 -23.29
CA GLY A 95 10.01 5.07 -22.72
C GLY A 95 10.36 3.77 -21.97
N ARG A 96 11.65 3.49 -21.77
CA ARG A 96 12.14 2.26 -21.09
C ARG A 96 12.69 2.51 -19.69
N GLY A 97 12.26 3.56 -19.01
CA GLY A 97 12.67 3.89 -17.66
C GLY A 97 11.59 4.64 -16.90
N GLY A 98 11.94 5.20 -15.74
CA GLY A 98 11.04 6.01 -14.94
C GLY A 98 11.14 5.68 -13.45
N VAL A 99 10.28 6.31 -12.67
CA VAL A 99 10.17 6.03 -11.23
C VAL A 99 8.97 5.12 -11.01
N LEU A 100 9.17 4.03 -10.28
CA LEU A 100 8.12 3.14 -9.83
C LEU A 100 7.87 3.35 -8.34
N ARG A 101 6.78 4.04 -8.01
CA ARG A 101 6.36 4.34 -6.63
C ARG A 101 5.41 3.27 -6.15
N LEU A 102 5.86 2.42 -5.22
CA LEU A 102 5.10 1.30 -4.72
C LEU A 102 4.81 1.41 -3.23
N ALA A 103 3.55 1.22 -2.87
CA ALA A 103 3.19 0.89 -1.50
C ALA A 103 3.41 -0.60 -1.24
N THR A 104 3.91 -0.93 -0.06
CA THR A 104 4.04 -2.32 0.38
C THR A 104 3.68 -2.46 1.85
N LEU A 105 3.23 -3.65 2.23
CA LEU A 105 3.06 -4.00 3.64
C LEU A 105 4.46 -4.05 4.30
N PRO A 106 4.63 -3.51 5.53
CA PRO A 106 5.96 -3.36 6.13
C PRO A 106 6.79 -4.63 6.13
N THR A 107 6.24 -5.74 6.63
CA THR A 107 6.97 -7.02 6.73
C THR A 107 7.15 -7.70 5.38
N PHE A 108 6.16 -7.63 4.49
CA PHE A 108 6.29 -8.14 3.13
C PHE A 108 7.40 -7.41 2.37
N GLY A 109 7.41 -6.09 2.46
CA GLY A 109 8.47 -5.26 1.87
C GLY A 109 9.85 -5.68 2.36
N ALA A 110 10.04 -5.73 3.68
CA ALA A 110 11.35 -5.98 4.28
C ALA A 110 11.84 -7.43 4.09
N LYS A 111 10.97 -8.43 4.30
CA LYS A 111 11.39 -9.85 4.33
C LYS A 111 11.23 -10.58 3.00
N TRP A 112 10.29 -10.15 2.14
CA TRP A 112 10.04 -10.84 0.89
C TRP A 112 10.48 -10.05 -0.34
N LEU A 113 10.04 -8.77 -0.44
CA LEU A 113 10.25 -7.98 -1.64
C LEU A 113 11.70 -7.49 -1.77
N VAL A 114 12.20 -6.72 -0.79
CA VAL A 114 13.53 -6.08 -0.85
C VAL A 114 14.67 -7.08 -1.10
N PRO A 115 14.73 -8.27 -0.48
CA PRO A 115 15.77 -9.26 -0.78
C PRO A 115 15.77 -9.77 -2.23
N ARG A 116 14.66 -9.63 -2.96
CA ARG A 116 14.50 -10.07 -4.36
C ARG A 116 14.74 -8.95 -5.38
N LEU A 117 14.61 -7.68 -4.96
CA LEU A 117 14.78 -6.51 -5.83
C LEU A 117 16.13 -6.43 -6.55
N PRO A 118 17.27 -6.93 -6.04
CA PRO A 118 18.53 -6.94 -6.82
C PRO A 118 18.39 -7.57 -8.20
N ARG A 119 17.57 -8.62 -8.35
CA ARG A 119 17.31 -9.26 -9.66
C ARG A 119 16.47 -8.36 -10.59
N PHE A 120 15.49 -7.66 -10.04
CA PHE A 120 14.72 -6.68 -10.78
C PHE A 120 15.57 -5.51 -11.25
N CYS A 121 16.34 -4.91 -10.34
CA CYS A 121 17.19 -3.76 -10.64
C CYS A 121 18.28 -4.08 -11.66
N ALA A 122 18.87 -5.28 -11.60
CA ALA A 122 19.86 -5.73 -12.59
C ALA A 122 19.25 -5.85 -13.99
N SER A 123 18.00 -6.30 -14.09
CA SER A 123 17.28 -6.43 -15.37
C SER A 123 16.73 -5.12 -15.88
N HIS A 124 16.48 -4.15 -15.00
CA HIS A 124 15.81 -2.87 -15.30
C HIS A 124 16.59 -1.67 -14.69
N PRO A 125 17.86 -1.43 -15.12
CA PRO A 125 18.72 -0.41 -14.51
C PRO A 125 18.25 1.03 -14.70
N HIS A 126 17.23 1.25 -15.54
CA HIS A 126 16.63 2.56 -15.81
C HIS A 126 15.34 2.81 -15.03
N ILE A 127 14.91 1.85 -14.19
CA ILE A 127 13.77 2.03 -13.29
C ILE A 127 14.30 2.37 -11.90
N THR A 128 13.88 3.52 -11.38
CA THR A 128 14.12 3.91 -10.00
C THR A 128 12.95 3.42 -9.15
N LEU A 129 13.23 2.74 -8.05
CA LEU A 129 12.21 2.28 -7.11
C LEU A 129 12.06 3.28 -5.96
N ASP A 130 10.82 3.66 -5.68
CA ASP A 130 10.43 4.44 -4.51
C ASP A 130 9.42 3.61 -3.71
N LEU A 131 9.84 3.11 -2.54
CA LEU A 131 9.05 2.19 -1.72
C LEU A 131 8.54 2.90 -0.47
N ILE A 132 7.24 2.87 -0.28
CA ILE A 132 6.61 3.35 0.95
C ILE A 132 5.81 2.24 1.62
N THR A 133 5.48 2.42 2.90
CA THR A 133 4.65 1.45 3.62
C THR A 133 3.22 1.94 3.74
N ARG A 134 2.25 1.03 3.48
CA ARG A 134 0.82 1.24 3.73
C ARG A 134 0.21 -0.05 4.28
N LEU A 135 -0.58 0.07 5.35
CA LEU A 135 -1.27 -1.07 5.97
C LEU A 135 -2.71 -1.22 5.46
N ALA A 136 -3.34 -0.10 5.12
CA ALA A 136 -4.73 -0.05 4.64
C ALA A 136 -4.79 0.31 3.15
N PRO A 137 -5.85 -0.11 2.45
CA PRO A 137 -6.16 0.38 1.12
C PRO A 137 -6.27 1.91 1.09
N PHE A 138 -5.92 2.50 -0.03
CA PHE A 138 -5.93 3.94 -0.27
C PHE A 138 -6.47 4.24 -1.68
N ASP A 139 -6.72 5.51 -1.95
CA ASP A 139 -7.16 5.96 -3.27
C ASP A 139 -5.96 6.40 -4.12
N PHE A 140 -5.69 5.69 -5.21
CA PHE A 140 -4.63 6.03 -6.18
C PHE A 140 -4.83 7.38 -6.87
N SER A 141 -6.02 7.98 -6.82
CA SER A 141 -6.24 9.33 -7.33
C SER A 141 -5.71 10.41 -6.39
N ILE A 142 -5.60 10.07 -5.10
CA ILE A 142 -5.13 10.96 -4.04
C ILE A 142 -3.63 10.77 -3.79
N GLU A 143 -3.21 9.52 -3.70
CA GLU A 143 -1.81 9.16 -3.50
C GLU A 143 -1.11 8.95 -4.85
N GLN A 144 0.00 9.64 -5.05
CA GLN A 144 0.78 9.55 -6.31
C GLN A 144 1.61 8.27 -6.33
N LEU A 145 0.93 7.11 -6.29
CA LEU A 145 1.54 5.78 -6.31
C LEU A 145 1.20 5.07 -7.61
N ASP A 146 2.14 4.26 -8.06
CA ASP A 146 2.04 3.50 -9.30
C ASP A 146 1.48 2.11 -9.07
N GLY A 147 1.65 1.58 -7.87
CA GLY A 147 1.12 0.29 -7.47
C GLY A 147 1.23 0.03 -5.97
N ALA A 148 0.66 -1.09 -5.54
CA ALA A 148 0.70 -1.53 -4.15
C ALA A 148 0.76 -3.06 -4.05
N ILE A 149 1.45 -3.56 -3.03
CA ILE A 149 1.27 -4.92 -2.55
C ILE A 149 0.21 -4.89 -1.46
N HIS A 150 -0.86 -5.60 -1.70
CA HIS A 150 -2.03 -5.67 -0.83
C HIS A 150 -2.26 -7.09 -0.33
N PHE A 151 -2.77 -7.21 0.89
CA PHE A 151 -3.29 -8.46 1.44
C PHE A 151 -4.77 -8.30 1.78
N GLY A 152 -5.60 -9.20 1.33
CA GLY A 152 -7.04 -9.16 1.57
C GLY A 152 -7.86 -9.78 0.46
N GLY A 153 -9.01 -9.16 0.16
CA GLY A 153 -9.84 -9.50 -0.99
C GLY A 153 -9.33 -8.91 -2.29
N ARG A 154 -9.91 -9.36 -3.40
CA ARG A 154 -9.53 -8.92 -4.75
C ARG A 154 -10.05 -7.52 -5.11
N GLU A 155 -11.00 -7.00 -4.35
CA GLU A 155 -11.68 -5.76 -4.70
C GLU A 155 -10.86 -4.53 -4.29
N TRP A 156 -10.48 -3.72 -5.30
CA TRP A 156 -9.89 -2.40 -5.12
C TRP A 156 -10.44 -1.46 -6.19
N SER A 157 -11.21 -0.48 -5.77
CA SER A 157 -11.91 0.42 -6.68
C SER A 157 -10.96 1.15 -7.62
N GLY A 158 -11.28 1.12 -8.94
CA GLY A 158 -10.51 1.83 -9.96
C GLY A 158 -9.12 1.27 -10.28
N ALA A 159 -8.82 0.06 -9.82
CA ALA A 159 -7.52 -0.57 -10.01
C ALA A 159 -7.60 -1.97 -10.61
N VAL A 160 -6.54 -2.38 -11.28
CA VAL A 160 -6.26 -3.76 -11.68
C VAL A 160 -5.68 -4.48 -10.49
N THR A 161 -6.18 -5.67 -10.21
CA THR A 161 -5.73 -6.51 -9.09
C THR A 161 -5.23 -7.84 -9.63
N GLU A 162 -3.95 -8.09 -9.51
CA GLU A 162 -3.28 -9.31 -9.94
C GLU A 162 -2.97 -10.17 -8.73
N TYR A 163 -3.46 -11.41 -8.74
CA TYR A 163 -3.19 -12.38 -7.68
C TYR A 163 -1.70 -12.71 -7.64
N LEU A 164 -1.14 -12.75 -6.44
CA LEU A 164 0.22 -13.20 -6.19
C LEU A 164 0.22 -14.58 -5.54
N ASP A 165 -0.15 -14.66 -4.26
CA ASP A 165 -0.12 -15.92 -3.52
C ASP A 165 -1.09 -15.90 -2.34
N LYS A 166 -1.46 -17.09 -1.87
CA LYS A 166 -2.18 -17.27 -0.61
C LYS A 166 -1.24 -17.14 0.58
N GLU A 167 -1.80 -16.73 1.72
CA GLU A 167 -1.06 -16.70 2.97
C GLU A 167 -1.20 -18.06 3.68
N GLU A 168 -0.12 -18.80 3.78
CA GLU A 168 -0.03 -19.98 4.63
C GLU A 168 0.59 -19.59 5.97
N MET A 169 -0.09 -19.89 7.05
CA MET A 169 0.27 -19.51 8.42
C MET A 169 0.69 -20.73 9.21
N THR A 170 1.67 -20.57 10.09
CA THR A 170 2.11 -21.62 11.03
C THR A 170 2.24 -21.04 12.44
N ALA A 171 1.85 -21.83 13.44
CA ALA A 171 2.16 -21.49 14.82
C ALA A 171 3.63 -21.79 15.08
N VAL A 172 4.36 -20.85 15.67
CA VAL A 172 5.79 -20.97 15.96
C VAL A 172 6.13 -20.43 17.33
N ALA A 173 7.19 -20.98 17.91
CA ALA A 173 7.81 -20.46 19.13
C ALA A 173 9.32 -20.66 19.10
N ALA A 174 10.07 -19.92 19.93
CA ALA A 174 11.45 -20.22 20.22
C ALA A 174 11.58 -21.60 20.90
N PRO A 175 12.72 -22.34 20.74
CA PRO A 175 12.87 -23.70 21.21
C PRO A 175 12.50 -23.95 22.69
N PRO A 176 12.87 -23.09 23.67
CA PRO A 176 12.51 -23.34 25.07
C PRO A 176 11.00 -23.31 25.32
N LEU A 177 10.27 -22.44 24.60
CA LEU A 177 8.82 -22.34 24.73
C LEU A 177 8.11 -23.44 23.94
N ALA A 178 8.63 -23.80 22.75
CA ALA A 178 8.09 -24.87 21.92
C ALA A 178 8.16 -26.24 22.64
N GLN A 179 9.19 -26.51 23.44
CA GLN A 179 9.33 -27.74 24.24
C GLN A 179 8.21 -27.90 25.28
N GLN A 180 7.55 -26.83 25.69
CA GLN A 180 6.41 -26.84 26.60
C GLN A 180 5.10 -27.15 25.87
N CYS A 181 5.06 -27.02 24.53
CA CYS A 181 3.90 -27.29 23.70
C CYS A 181 4.04 -28.68 23.03
N ARG A 182 3.87 -29.74 23.80
CA ARG A 182 4.02 -31.14 23.31
C ARG A 182 2.91 -31.57 22.38
N VAL A 183 1.72 -31.04 22.56
CA VAL A 183 0.57 -31.19 21.69
C VAL A 183 0.06 -29.79 21.30
N PRO A 184 -0.62 -29.63 20.16
CA PRO A 184 -1.10 -28.32 19.70
C PRO A 184 -1.96 -27.58 20.71
N ALA A 185 -2.75 -28.28 21.54
CA ALA A 185 -3.60 -27.69 22.58
C ALA A 185 -2.80 -27.01 23.70
N ASP A 186 -1.54 -27.37 23.91
CA ASP A 186 -0.71 -26.78 24.95
C ASP A 186 -0.41 -25.30 24.73
N VAL A 187 -0.55 -24.82 23.47
CA VAL A 187 -0.37 -23.38 23.15
C VAL A 187 -1.31 -22.50 23.97
N LEU A 188 -2.51 -22.99 24.34
CA LEU A 188 -3.46 -22.22 25.15
C LEU A 188 -2.96 -21.91 26.59
N ARG A 189 -1.89 -22.58 27.04
CA ARG A 189 -1.24 -22.32 28.31
C ARG A 189 -0.02 -21.42 28.21
N ALA A 190 0.44 -21.16 26.98
CA ALA A 190 1.58 -20.31 26.71
C ALA A 190 1.17 -18.84 26.55
N PRO A 191 2.10 -17.89 26.74
CA PRO A 191 1.87 -16.51 26.30
C PRO A 191 1.63 -16.47 24.79
N LEU A 192 0.54 -15.82 24.34
CA LEU A 192 0.15 -15.78 22.92
C LEU A 192 0.31 -14.40 22.33
N LEU A 193 0.84 -14.37 21.10
CA LEU A 193 0.93 -13.19 20.25
C LEU A 193 -0.36 -13.02 19.45
N GLN A 194 -0.91 -11.81 19.43
CA GLN A 194 -1.95 -11.40 18.50
C GLN A 194 -1.41 -10.34 17.54
N ILE A 195 -1.48 -10.62 16.24
CA ILE A 195 -1.28 -9.61 15.20
C ILE A 195 -2.64 -8.95 14.93
N THR A 196 -2.75 -7.64 15.16
CA THR A 196 -4.04 -6.93 15.07
C THR A 196 -4.65 -6.97 13.67
N SER A 197 -3.82 -6.92 12.63
CA SER A 197 -4.24 -7.04 11.23
C SER A 197 -4.65 -8.47 10.83
N ARG A 198 -4.47 -9.47 11.70
CA ARG A 198 -4.77 -10.89 11.48
C ARG A 198 -5.54 -11.49 12.67
N ALA A 199 -6.58 -10.80 13.10
CA ALA A 199 -7.36 -11.20 14.29
C ALA A 199 -7.95 -12.62 14.19
N PHE A 200 -8.18 -13.13 12.97
CA PHE A 200 -8.77 -14.44 12.74
C PHE A 200 -7.78 -15.61 12.66
N SER A 201 -6.47 -15.36 12.65
CA SER A 201 -5.46 -16.42 12.45
C SER A 201 -5.52 -17.50 13.54
N TRP A 202 -5.63 -17.11 14.80
CA TRP A 202 -5.76 -18.06 15.91
C TRP A 202 -7.01 -18.91 15.80
N ARG A 203 -8.14 -18.32 15.45
CA ARG A 203 -9.40 -19.05 15.29
C ARG A 203 -9.31 -20.12 14.20
N ALA A 204 -8.73 -19.78 13.06
CA ALA A 204 -8.52 -20.75 11.98
C ALA A 204 -7.58 -21.88 12.40
N TRP A 205 -6.49 -21.56 13.09
CA TRP A 205 -5.53 -22.54 13.54
C TRP A 205 -6.11 -23.45 14.64
N LEU A 206 -6.82 -22.90 15.62
CA LEU A 206 -7.48 -23.67 16.68
C LEU A 206 -8.52 -24.64 16.10
N ALA A 207 -9.31 -24.20 15.12
CA ALA A 207 -10.24 -25.08 14.42
C ALA A 207 -9.51 -26.26 13.73
N ALA A 208 -8.37 -25.99 13.09
CA ALA A 208 -7.56 -27.01 12.42
C ALA A 208 -6.95 -28.05 13.36
N VAL A 209 -6.74 -27.70 14.65
CA VAL A 209 -6.27 -28.66 15.67
C VAL A 209 -7.41 -29.27 16.52
N GLY A 210 -8.67 -29.10 16.08
CA GLY A 210 -9.83 -29.72 16.73
C GLY A 210 -10.36 -28.94 17.94
N LEU A 211 -10.05 -27.67 18.06
CA LEU A 211 -10.44 -26.76 19.16
C LEU A 211 -11.23 -25.55 18.64
N PRO A 212 -12.33 -25.72 17.87
CA PRO A 212 -13.02 -24.62 17.21
C PRO A 212 -13.67 -23.61 18.17
N ASP A 213 -14.02 -24.04 19.37
CA ASP A 213 -14.67 -23.20 20.39
C ASP A 213 -13.68 -22.55 21.37
N ALA A 214 -12.39 -22.87 21.24
CA ALA A 214 -11.37 -22.28 22.09
C ALA A 214 -11.13 -20.81 21.69
N THR A 215 -10.96 -19.98 22.72
CA THR A 215 -10.60 -18.58 22.55
C THR A 215 -9.22 -18.32 23.15
N ILE A 216 -8.55 -17.30 22.62
CA ILE A 216 -7.26 -16.86 23.14
C ILE A 216 -7.40 -15.59 23.97
N THR A 217 -6.55 -15.45 25.00
CA THR A 217 -6.27 -14.18 25.64
C THR A 217 -4.85 -13.76 25.23
N PRO A 218 -4.69 -12.71 24.42
CA PRO A 218 -3.35 -12.30 23.99
C PRO A 218 -2.51 -11.80 25.17
N TYR A 219 -1.28 -12.29 25.25
CA TYR A 219 -0.25 -11.75 26.16
C TYR A 219 0.40 -10.50 25.54
N LEU A 220 0.61 -10.50 24.22
CA LEU A 220 1.17 -9.40 23.46
C LEU A 220 0.32 -9.13 22.22
N GLN A 221 0.05 -7.87 21.96
CA GLN A 221 -0.59 -7.43 20.70
C GLN A 221 0.34 -6.49 19.95
N VAL A 222 0.53 -6.73 18.65
CA VAL A 222 1.33 -5.89 17.77
C VAL A 222 0.63 -5.71 16.43
N GLU A 223 0.99 -4.63 15.73
CA GLU A 223 0.36 -4.30 14.45
C GLU A 223 1.00 -5.03 13.26
N THR A 224 2.33 -5.24 13.31
CA THR A 224 3.10 -5.77 12.19
C THR A 224 3.69 -7.14 12.49
N PHE A 225 3.80 -7.98 11.46
CA PHE A 225 4.50 -9.27 11.59
C PHE A 225 5.97 -9.10 11.98
N ALA A 226 6.65 -8.03 11.55
CA ALA A 226 8.04 -7.79 11.93
C ALA A 226 8.21 -7.72 13.45
N MET A 227 7.38 -6.93 14.14
CA MET A 227 7.39 -6.88 15.61
C MET A 227 7.04 -8.24 16.23
N GLY A 228 6.06 -8.94 15.64
CA GLY A 228 5.65 -10.26 16.11
C GLY A 228 6.74 -11.31 15.99
N ILE A 229 7.47 -11.34 14.88
CA ILE A 229 8.59 -12.26 14.64
C ILE A 229 9.69 -12.05 15.69
N GLU A 230 10.08 -10.80 15.95
CA GLU A 230 11.09 -10.48 16.96
C GLU A 230 10.65 -10.89 18.37
N ALA A 231 9.37 -10.69 18.71
CA ALA A 231 8.83 -11.12 20.00
C ALA A 231 8.87 -12.65 20.18
N VAL A 232 8.56 -13.40 19.11
CA VAL A 232 8.61 -14.88 19.15
C VAL A 232 10.05 -15.37 19.18
N LEU A 233 10.97 -14.77 18.42
CA LEU A 233 12.41 -15.08 18.45
C LEU A 233 13.02 -14.82 19.81
N ALA A 234 12.60 -13.76 20.50
CA ALA A 234 13.02 -13.45 21.86
C ALA A 234 12.46 -14.44 22.92
N GLY A 235 11.62 -15.41 22.50
CA GLY A 235 11.01 -16.38 23.42
C GLY A 235 9.87 -15.82 24.27
N LEU A 236 9.35 -14.65 23.92
CA LEU A 236 8.32 -13.96 24.71
C LEU A 236 6.95 -14.63 24.60
N CYS A 237 6.62 -15.20 23.44
CA CYS A 237 5.29 -15.74 23.15
C CYS A 237 5.30 -16.75 22.00
N VAL A 238 4.21 -17.51 21.88
CA VAL A 238 3.87 -18.29 20.68
C VAL A 238 3.10 -17.39 19.72
N GLY A 239 3.47 -17.40 18.44
CA GLY A 239 2.80 -16.61 17.42
C GLY A 239 2.33 -17.43 16.22
N ILE A 240 1.24 -17.02 15.57
CA ILE A 240 0.87 -17.52 14.24
C ILE A 240 1.39 -16.52 13.22
N LEU A 241 2.29 -17.00 12.36
CA LEU A 241 3.04 -16.17 11.42
C LEU A 241 2.98 -16.76 10.01
N PRO A 242 3.01 -15.94 8.95
CA PRO A 242 3.14 -16.43 7.59
C PRO A 242 4.42 -17.24 7.43
N THR A 243 4.27 -18.46 6.88
CA THR A 243 5.36 -19.44 6.78
C THR A 243 6.57 -18.88 6.03
N PHE A 244 6.34 -18.14 4.97
CA PHE A 244 7.41 -17.56 4.15
C PHE A 244 8.17 -16.40 4.84
N PHE A 245 7.60 -15.78 5.89
CA PHE A 245 8.33 -14.77 6.67
C PHE A 245 9.28 -15.37 7.70
N VAL A 246 9.05 -16.62 8.09
CA VAL A 246 9.81 -17.30 9.15
C VAL A 246 10.50 -18.57 8.67
N ALA A 247 10.52 -18.80 7.34
CA ALA A 247 11.12 -20.00 6.76
C ALA A 247 12.62 -20.14 7.08
N ALA A 248 13.36 -19.03 7.04
CA ALA A 248 14.78 -19.01 7.37
C ALA A 248 15.03 -19.32 8.86
N GLU A 249 14.24 -18.76 9.74
CA GLU A 249 14.31 -18.96 11.18
C GLU A 249 13.93 -20.40 11.57
N ILE A 250 12.97 -21.01 10.88
CA ILE A 250 12.61 -22.42 11.04
C ILE A 250 13.75 -23.31 10.54
N ALA A 251 14.31 -23.02 9.36
CA ALA A 251 15.43 -23.79 8.81
C ALA A 251 16.68 -23.71 9.69
N ALA A 252 16.93 -22.55 10.32
CA ALA A 252 18.03 -22.36 11.28
C ALA A 252 17.77 -22.96 12.67
N GLY A 253 16.54 -23.44 12.94
CA GLY A 253 16.15 -23.98 14.24
C GLY A 253 15.95 -22.92 15.33
N SER A 254 15.96 -21.63 14.99
CA SER A 254 15.66 -20.54 15.95
C SER A 254 14.17 -20.38 16.21
N LEU A 255 13.33 -20.89 15.32
CA LEU A 255 11.89 -21.07 15.53
C LEU A 255 11.49 -22.53 15.27
N VAL A 256 10.58 -23.03 16.08
CA VAL A 256 10.04 -24.39 15.97
C VAL A 256 8.56 -24.30 15.64
N PRO A 257 8.09 -24.92 14.55
CA PRO A 257 6.67 -24.97 14.22
C PRO A 257 5.90 -25.87 15.18
N ILE A 258 4.66 -25.48 15.50
CA ILE A 258 3.74 -26.20 16.39
C ILE A 258 2.45 -26.50 15.61
N GLY A 259 2.12 -27.78 15.49
CA GLY A 259 0.88 -28.22 14.82
C GLY A 259 0.86 -28.00 13.30
N PRO A 260 -0.34 -27.99 12.70
CA PRO A 260 -0.50 -27.88 11.26
C PRO A 260 -0.30 -26.43 10.75
N ARG A 261 -0.06 -26.33 9.46
CA ARG A 261 -0.20 -25.07 8.71
C ARG A 261 -1.66 -24.84 8.35
N VAL A 262 -2.06 -23.60 8.29
CA VAL A 262 -3.41 -23.18 7.89
C VAL A 262 -3.32 -22.14 6.80
N THR A 263 -4.19 -22.25 5.80
CA THR A 263 -4.26 -21.30 4.69
C THR A 263 -5.33 -20.25 5.00
N SER A 264 -4.99 -18.99 4.78
CA SER A 264 -5.93 -17.87 4.88
C SER A 264 -6.92 -17.87 3.70
N ASP A 265 -8.13 -17.38 3.92
CA ASP A 265 -9.10 -17.11 2.85
C ASP A 265 -8.70 -15.88 2.02
N SER A 266 -7.82 -15.04 2.54
CA SER A 266 -7.26 -13.87 1.86
C SER A 266 -5.95 -14.22 1.18
N ALA A 267 -5.54 -13.37 0.23
CA ALA A 267 -4.32 -13.56 -0.54
C ALA A 267 -3.53 -12.24 -0.67
N TYR A 268 -2.30 -12.36 -1.15
CA TYR A 268 -1.51 -11.22 -1.59
C TYR A 268 -1.83 -10.89 -3.04
N TYR A 269 -1.85 -9.60 -3.34
CA TYR A 269 -2.12 -9.06 -4.68
C TYR A 269 -1.14 -7.96 -5.01
N PHE A 270 -0.75 -7.86 -6.28
CA PHE A 270 -0.22 -6.64 -6.85
C PHE A 270 -1.38 -5.83 -7.43
N VAL A 271 -1.48 -4.57 -7.01
CA VAL A 271 -2.59 -3.69 -7.36
C VAL A 271 -2.03 -2.42 -7.98
N TYR A 272 -2.59 -1.96 -9.10
CA TYR A 272 -2.18 -0.73 -9.75
C TYR A 272 -3.37 -0.07 -10.48
N PRO A 273 -3.39 1.27 -10.62
CA PRO A 273 -4.49 1.95 -11.30
C PRO A 273 -4.53 1.54 -12.78
N GLU A 274 -5.74 1.35 -13.33
CA GLU A 274 -5.95 0.94 -14.73
C GLU A 274 -5.18 1.83 -15.73
N ARG A 275 -5.11 3.15 -15.47
CA ARG A 275 -4.37 4.11 -16.30
C ARG A 275 -2.86 3.84 -16.36
N LYS A 276 -2.30 3.09 -15.41
CA LYS A 276 -0.87 2.74 -15.34
C LYS A 276 -0.55 1.38 -15.97
N ARG A 277 -1.53 0.68 -16.54
CA ARG A 277 -1.34 -0.66 -17.14
C ARG A 277 -0.19 -0.68 -18.16
N ASP A 278 -0.12 0.34 -19.02
CA ASP A 278 0.88 0.44 -20.06
C ASP A 278 2.12 1.25 -19.64
N TYR A 279 2.17 1.75 -18.42
CA TYR A 279 3.34 2.42 -17.90
C TYR A 279 4.48 1.41 -17.71
N TYR A 280 5.57 1.64 -18.43
CA TYR A 280 6.67 0.68 -18.54
C TYR A 280 7.14 0.12 -17.18
N PRO A 281 7.44 0.94 -16.14
CA PRO A 281 7.86 0.41 -14.84
C PRO A 281 6.82 -0.50 -14.16
N VAL A 282 5.53 -0.18 -14.27
CA VAL A 282 4.44 -1.00 -13.68
C VAL A 282 4.34 -2.34 -14.40
N ARG A 283 4.36 -2.33 -15.74
CA ARG A 283 4.27 -3.55 -16.55
C ARG A 283 5.44 -4.50 -16.29
N GLU A 284 6.68 -3.98 -16.29
CA GLU A 284 7.86 -4.82 -16.04
C GLU A 284 7.89 -5.37 -14.61
N PHE A 285 7.46 -4.55 -13.64
CA PHE A 285 7.36 -5.00 -12.25
C PHE A 285 6.26 -6.05 -12.06
N SER A 286 5.09 -5.88 -12.68
CA SER A 286 4.01 -6.85 -12.68
C SER A 286 4.48 -8.22 -13.19
N GLN A 287 5.12 -8.24 -14.37
CA GLN A 287 5.66 -9.47 -14.96
C GLN A 287 6.77 -10.10 -14.10
N TRP A 288 7.60 -9.28 -13.50
CA TRP A 288 8.67 -9.76 -12.65
C TRP A 288 8.14 -10.37 -11.35
N ILE A 289 7.24 -9.67 -10.63
CA ILE A 289 6.73 -10.15 -9.34
C ILE A 289 5.93 -11.45 -9.49
N GLN A 290 5.18 -11.60 -10.59
CA GLN A 290 4.47 -12.85 -10.91
C GLN A 290 5.45 -14.03 -11.08
N ARG A 291 6.59 -13.82 -11.73
CA ARG A 291 7.64 -14.85 -11.86
C ARG A 291 8.32 -15.18 -10.54
N GLU A 292 8.57 -14.15 -9.71
CA GLU A 292 9.20 -14.34 -8.40
C GLU A 292 8.34 -15.11 -7.40
N VAL A 293 7.02 -15.00 -7.52
CA VAL A 293 6.08 -15.74 -6.66
C VAL A 293 5.92 -17.19 -7.15
N ALA A 294 6.00 -17.45 -8.47
CA ALA A 294 5.85 -18.77 -9.05
C ALA A 294 7.10 -19.68 -8.86
N GLY A 295 8.26 -19.12 -8.56
CA GLY A 295 9.54 -19.82 -8.40
C GLY A 295 10.05 -19.86 -6.99
#